data_cf4bed487f64d688ff5505dca1e951e8
#
_entry.id   cf4bed487f64d688ff5505dca1e951e8
#
_cell.length_a   1.000
_cell.length_b   1.000
_cell.length_c   1.000
_cell.angle_alpha   90.00
_cell.angle_beta   90.00
_cell.angle_gamma   90.00
#
_symmetry.space_group_name_H-M   'P 1'
#
loop_
_entity.id
_entity.type
_entity.pdbx_description
1 polymer ?
#
loop_
_entity_poly.entity_id
_entity_poly.type
_entity_poly.pdbx_seq_one_letter_code
_entity_poly.pdbx_strand_id
1 'polypeptide(L)' 'YYMRLAVDNKTGVLAKIATKLAEQKISVLSIVQRNKDPETAVLAIVTSKCPHSYILNLIDSFNSLRSVKDVCSVIRIMEA' A
#
# COMPACT_ATOMS: atom_id res chain seq x y z
N TYR A 1 -1.79 -8.23 -6.94
CA TYR A 1 -1.25 -6.90 -7.25
C TYR A 1 0.00 -6.62 -6.43
N TYR A 2 0.91 -5.90 -7.03
CA TYR A 2 2.08 -5.32 -6.38
C TYR A 2 1.91 -3.80 -6.36
N MET A 3 2.11 -3.20 -5.18
CA MET A 3 2.02 -1.76 -5.02
C MET A 3 3.25 -1.23 -4.30
N ARG A 4 3.70 -0.05 -4.69
CA ARG A 4 4.77 0.64 -3.99
C ARG A 4 4.31 2.04 -3.60
N LEU A 5 4.42 2.35 -2.30
CA LEU A 5 3.98 3.60 -1.72
C LEU A 5 5.16 4.31 -1.08
N ALA A 6 5.24 5.62 -1.26
CA ALA A 6 6.10 6.47 -0.45
C ALA A 6 5.25 7.05 0.68
N VAL A 7 5.64 6.82 1.92
CA VAL A 7 4.90 7.20 3.11
C VAL A 7 5.80 7.93 4.10
N ASP A 8 5.19 8.64 5.05
CA ASP A 8 5.94 9.22 6.17
C ASP A 8 6.58 8.11 7.00
N ASN A 9 7.84 8.28 7.35
CA ASN A 9 8.55 7.33 8.22
C ASN A 9 8.25 7.66 9.68
N LYS A 10 7.02 7.38 10.10
CA LYS A 10 6.52 7.65 11.45
C LYS A 10 5.86 6.43 12.04
N THR A 11 5.86 6.35 13.37
CA THR A 11 5.16 5.31 14.11
C THR A 11 3.67 5.30 13.76
N GLY A 12 3.12 4.13 13.52
CA GLY A 12 1.69 3.95 13.25
C GLY A 12 1.28 4.07 11.79
N VAL A 13 2.16 4.52 10.88
CA VAL A 13 1.80 4.65 9.46
C VAL A 13 1.51 3.29 8.86
N LEU A 14 2.33 2.28 9.15
CA LEU A 14 2.10 0.91 8.65
C LEU A 14 0.75 0.37 9.13
N ALA A 15 0.37 0.65 10.37
CA ALA A 15 -0.92 0.24 10.92
C ALA A 15 -2.09 0.89 10.16
N LYS A 16 -1.97 2.16 9.80
CA LYS A 16 -2.98 2.86 9.00
C LYS A 16 -3.13 2.25 7.62
N ILE A 17 -2.01 1.92 6.98
CA ILE A 17 -2.01 1.25 5.66
C ILE A 17 -2.68 -0.12 5.76
N ALA A 18 -2.31 -0.91 6.76
CA ALA A 18 -2.91 -2.23 6.98
C ALA A 18 -4.42 -2.13 7.25
N THR A 19 -4.86 -1.12 8.00
CA THR A 19 -6.28 -0.87 8.26
C THR A 19 -7.04 -0.58 6.96
N LYS A 20 -6.48 0.23 6.07
CA LYS A 20 -7.11 0.54 4.78
C LYS A 20 -7.23 -0.71 3.91
N LEU A 21 -6.23 -1.57 3.90
CA LEU A 21 -6.30 -2.86 3.20
C LEU A 21 -7.43 -3.73 3.76
N ALA A 22 -7.54 -3.82 5.08
CA ALA A 22 -8.59 -4.59 5.75
C ALA A 22 -9.99 -4.03 5.45
N GLU A 23 -10.15 -2.72 5.45
CA GLU A 23 -11.42 -2.05 5.13
C GLU A 23 -11.90 -2.39 3.72
N GLN A 24 -10.98 -2.52 2.77
CA GLN A 24 -11.30 -2.91 1.39
C GLN A 24 -11.37 -4.43 1.19
N LYS A 25 -11.24 -5.20 2.27
CA LYS A 25 -11.29 -6.68 2.24
C LYS A 25 -10.23 -7.29 1.33
N ILE A 26 -9.05 -6.67 1.30
CA ILE A 26 -7.91 -7.13 0.52
C ILE A 26 -6.94 -7.84 1.44
N SER A 27 -6.62 -9.09 1.12
CA SER A 27 -5.63 -9.87 1.85
C SER A 27 -4.23 -9.53 1.36
N VAL A 28 -3.30 -9.39 2.31
CA VAL A 28 -1.91 -9.06 2.03
C VAL A 28 -1.06 -10.31 2.12
N LEU A 29 -0.27 -10.57 1.09
CA LEU A 29 0.68 -11.68 1.07
C LEU A 29 2.03 -11.24 1.62
N SER A 30 2.42 -9.99 1.38
CA SER A 30 3.71 -9.47 1.81
C SER A 30 3.68 -7.96 1.92
N ILE A 31 4.33 -7.43 2.94
CA ILE A 31 4.66 -6.01 3.06
C ILE A 31 6.13 -5.90 3.42
N VAL A 32 6.90 -5.17 2.62
CA VAL A 32 8.31 -4.89 2.89
C VAL A 32 8.48 -3.39 3.02
N GLN A 33 9.09 -2.96 4.12
CA GLN A 33 9.38 -1.55 4.36
C GLN A 33 10.88 -1.29 4.18
N ARG A 34 11.21 -0.23 3.46
CA ARG A 34 12.57 0.29 3.35
C ARG A 34 12.56 1.77 3.67
N ASN A 35 13.54 2.22 4.45
CA ASN A 35 13.72 3.63 4.70
C ASN A 35 14.47 4.26 3.54
N LYS A 36 13.86 5.26 2.90
CA LYS A 36 14.49 6.02 1.82
C LYS A 36 15.37 7.13 2.40
N ASP A 37 14.85 7.81 3.41
CA ASP A 37 15.54 8.85 4.17
C ASP A 37 14.90 8.92 5.56
N PRO A 38 15.37 9.80 6.50
CA PRO A 38 14.80 9.86 7.84
C PRO A 38 13.31 10.17 7.91
N GLU A 39 12.76 10.81 6.88
CA GLU A 39 11.37 11.24 6.85
C GLU A 39 10.46 10.39 5.97
N THR A 40 11.05 9.58 5.10
CA THR A 40 10.29 8.83 4.08
C THR A 40 10.63 7.35 4.12
N ALA A 41 9.62 6.52 4.14
CA ALA A 41 9.73 5.08 3.96
C ALA A 41 9.02 4.68 2.67
N VAL A 42 9.48 3.59 2.07
CA VAL A 42 8.84 2.98 0.90
C VAL A 42 8.28 1.64 1.33
N LEU A 43 6.99 1.43 1.08
CA LEU A 43 6.32 0.17 1.34
C LEU A 43 6.08 -0.55 0.02
N ALA A 44 6.56 -1.78 -0.07
CA ALA A 44 6.24 -2.68 -1.18
C ALA A 44 5.22 -3.69 -0.68
N ILE A 45 4.04 -3.68 -1.28
CA ILE A 45 2.90 -4.48 -0.85
C ILE A 45 2.51 -5.44 -1.96
N VAL A 46 2.42 -6.73 -1.63
CA VAL A 46 1.88 -7.75 -2.53
C VAL A 46 0.56 -8.22 -1.96
N THR A 47 -0.51 -8.11 -2.73
CA THR A 47 -1.84 -8.55 -2.32
C THR A 47 -2.17 -9.91 -2.93
N SER A 48 -3.12 -10.61 -2.30
CA SER A 48 -3.74 -11.76 -2.91
C SER A 48 -4.61 -11.32 -4.09
N LYS A 49 -5.09 -12.28 -4.86
CA LYS A 49 -5.99 -12.02 -5.98
C LYS A 49 -7.27 -11.35 -5.50
N CYS A 50 -7.65 -10.24 -6.14
CA CYS A 50 -8.87 -9.51 -5.80
C CYS A 50 -9.41 -8.79 -7.04
N PRO A 51 -10.69 -8.38 -7.05
CA PRO A 51 -11.25 -7.60 -8.14
C PRO A 51 -10.51 -6.27 -8.31
N HIS A 52 -10.34 -5.84 -9.56
CA HIS A 52 -9.65 -4.59 -9.87
C HIS A 52 -10.32 -3.37 -9.21
N SER A 53 -11.65 -3.38 -9.07
CA SER A 53 -12.37 -2.30 -8.42
C SER A 53 -11.94 -2.09 -6.96
N TYR A 54 -11.55 -3.18 -6.26
CA TYR A 54 -11.06 -3.09 -4.88
C TYR A 54 -9.73 -2.33 -4.83
N ILE A 55 -8.87 -2.55 -5.82
CA ILE A 55 -7.58 -1.85 -5.92
C ILE A 55 -7.80 -0.37 -6.19
N LEU A 56 -8.74 -0.01 -7.06
CA LEU A 56 -9.05 1.39 -7.33
C LEU A 56 -9.56 2.11 -6.07
N ASN A 57 -10.45 1.46 -5.32
CA ASN A 57 -10.94 2.01 -4.06
C ASN A 57 -9.83 2.15 -3.02
N LEU A 58 -8.92 1.19 -2.99
CA LEU A 58 -7.77 1.23 -2.09
C LEU A 58 -6.85 2.40 -2.41
N ILE A 59 -6.56 2.64 -3.68
CA ILE A 59 -5.73 3.76 -4.12
C ILE A 59 -6.37 5.08 -3.71
N ASP A 60 -7.68 5.24 -3.88
CA ASP A 60 -8.39 6.42 -3.43
C ASP A 60 -8.28 6.61 -1.92
N SER A 61 -8.39 5.53 -1.15
CA SER A 61 -8.23 5.55 0.30
C SER A 61 -6.81 5.99 0.69
N PHE A 62 -5.79 5.49 0.01
CA PHE A 62 -4.41 5.87 0.27
C PHE A 62 -4.17 7.35 -0.06
N ASN A 63 -4.70 7.84 -1.16
CA ASN A 63 -4.55 9.23 -1.56
C ASN A 63 -5.21 10.21 -0.58
N SER A 64 -6.18 9.75 0.20
CA SER A 64 -6.81 10.57 1.23
C SER A 64 -6.03 10.61 2.55
N LEU A 65 -5.02 9.75 2.72
CA LEU A 65 -4.19 9.73 3.92
C LEU A 65 -3.03 10.72 3.78
N ARG A 66 -2.87 11.59 4.77
CA ARG A 66 -1.75 12.55 4.80
C ARG A 66 -0.39 11.86 4.90
N SER A 67 -0.36 10.69 5.53
CA SER A 67 0.87 9.91 5.71
C SER A 67 1.37 9.27 4.43
N VAL A 68 0.53 9.14 3.40
CA VAL A 68 0.92 8.63 2.09
C VAL A 68 1.33 9.80 1.22
N LYS A 69 2.63 9.87 0.89
CA LYS A 69 3.18 10.93 0.05
C LYS A 69 2.88 10.69 -1.43
N ASP A 70 2.97 9.44 -1.86
CA ASP A 70 2.75 9.07 -3.25
C ASP A 70 2.46 7.58 -3.39
N VAL A 71 1.61 7.24 -4.35
CA VAL A 71 1.43 5.87 -4.82
C VAL A 71 2.29 5.72 -6.07
N CYS A 72 3.51 5.18 -5.89
CA CYS A 72 4.53 5.18 -6.93
C CYS A 72 4.22 4.21 -8.07
N SER A 73 3.69 3.03 -7.75
CA SER A 73 3.45 1.98 -8.73
C SER A 73 2.30 1.09 -8.28
N VAL A 74 1.47 0.68 -9.23
CA VAL A 74 0.47 -0.37 -9.04
C VAL A 74 0.57 -1.29 -10.25
N ILE A 75 0.97 -2.53 -10.02
CA ILE A 75 1.22 -3.50 -11.08
C ILE A 75 0.38 -4.74 -10.82
N ARG A 76 -0.36 -5.17 -11.83
CA ARG A 76 -1.07 -6.44 -11.78
C ARG A 76 -0.08 -7.57 -12.01
N ILE A 77 0.02 -8.47 -11.04
CA ILE A 77 0.89 -9.64 -11.15
C ILE A 77 0.11 -10.73 -11.86
N MET A 78 0.68 -11.26 -12.93
CA MET A 78 0.13 -12.43 -13.59
C MET A 78 0.70 -13.68 -12.95
N GLU A 79 -0.18 -14.54 -12.46
CA GLU A 79 0.22 -15.84 -11.98
C GLU A 79 0.48 -16.76 -13.17
N ALA A 80 1.60 -17.46 -13.10
CA ALA A 80 1.95 -18.47 -14.09
C ALA A 80 1.08 -19.72 -13.92
#